data_ee45c77ac8dbc3e6b60be64101bc2097
#
_entry.id   ee45c77ac8dbc3e6b60be64101bc2097
#
_cell.length_a   1.000
_cell.length_b   1.000
_cell.length_c   1.000
_cell.angle_alpha   90.00
_cell.angle_beta   90.00
_cell.angle_gamma   90.00
#
_symmetry.space_group_name_H-M   'P 1'
#
loop_
_entity.id
_entity.type
_entity.pdbx_description
1 polymer ?
#
loop_
_entity_poly.entity_id
_entity_poly.type
_entity_poly.pdbx_seq_one_letter_code
_entity_poly.pdbx_strand_id
1 'polypeptide(L)'
;MCSSDLAEREALQSTLDGNSVELLLAFTQALRRARRIFIAAHDFSRFPAGYLEHRLLSLELDCCILDLQARQDMFRRLSAQPPQDGLLIAITVPPYGNDTIALTRYCASIGMPVAALTDRPDSPVARCAQTTLLCHVELMGMTNSFTSMVGLVDTLAMLYTFTSGAPTQEEKTCRDTLHRKFDSCFSDPNTSI
;
A
#
# COMPACT_ATOMS: atom_id res chain seq x y z
N MET A 1 31.24 -0.50 -10.91
CA MET A 1 29.79 -0.43 -10.71
C MET A 1 29.21 -1.64 -11.39
N CYS A 2 28.49 -2.51 -10.67
CA CYS A 2 27.98 -3.76 -11.23
C CYS A 2 26.82 -3.46 -12.20
N SER A 3 26.65 -4.26 -13.24
CA SER A 3 25.56 -4.11 -14.23
C SER A 3 24.18 -4.15 -13.57
N SER A 4 24.02 -4.90 -12.46
CA SER A 4 22.78 -4.96 -11.67
C SER A 4 22.45 -3.64 -10.96
N ASP A 5 23.45 -2.91 -10.47
CA ASP A 5 23.24 -1.63 -9.77
C ASP A 5 22.68 -0.57 -10.72
N LEU A 6 23.15 -0.58 -11.96
CA LEU A 6 22.65 0.32 -13.01
C LEU A 6 21.21 -0.01 -13.38
N ALA A 7 20.89 -1.30 -13.55
CA ALA A 7 19.54 -1.72 -13.91
C ALA A 7 18.51 -1.39 -12.81
N GLU A 8 18.84 -1.58 -11.53
CA GLU A 8 17.98 -1.19 -10.40
C GLU A 8 17.76 0.34 -10.34
N ARG A 9 18.80 1.11 -10.57
CA ARG A 9 18.72 2.57 -10.63
C ARG A 9 17.83 3.04 -11.78
N GLU A 10 17.99 2.45 -12.95
CA GLU A 10 17.16 2.76 -14.13
C GLU A 10 15.70 2.38 -13.90
N ALA A 11 15.44 1.22 -13.30
CA ALA A 11 14.09 0.79 -12.95
C ALA A 11 13.40 1.75 -11.96
N LEU A 12 14.12 2.19 -10.92
CA LEU A 12 13.62 3.17 -9.96
C LEU A 12 13.34 4.51 -10.66
N GLN A 13 14.28 5.02 -11.47
CA GLN A 13 14.10 6.28 -12.19
C GLN A 13 12.89 6.19 -13.13
N SER A 14 12.79 5.11 -13.93
CA SER A 14 11.66 4.88 -14.85
C SER A 14 10.33 4.77 -14.11
N THR A 15 10.32 4.20 -12.90
CA THR A 15 9.12 4.15 -12.06
C THR A 15 8.69 5.53 -11.59
N LEU A 16 9.63 6.35 -11.14
CA LEU A 16 9.32 7.70 -10.67
C LEU A 16 8.89 8.63 -11.82
N ASP A 17 9.56 8.55 -12.96
CA ASP A 17 9.26 9.36 -14.15
C ASP A 17 7.96 8.91 -14.85
N GLY A 18 7.62 7.63 -14.75
CA GLY A 18 6.42 7.03 -15.35
C GLY A 18 5.12 7.34 -14.62
N ASN A 19 5.18 7.89 -13.40
CA ASN A 19 4.01 8.25 -12.61
C ASN A 19 3.92 9.77 -12.47
N SER A 20 2.95 10.39 -13.12
CA SER A 20 2.77 11.84 -13.04
C SER A 20 2.44 12.31 -11.62
N VAL A 21 2.76 13.56 -11.32
CA VAL A 21 2.45 14.17 -10.02
C VAL A 21 0.95 14.12 -9.74
N GLU A 22 0.11 14.28 -10.76
CA GLU A 22 -1.35 14.21 -10.65
C GLU A 22 -1.82 12.81 -10.22
N LEU A 23 -1.20 11.74 -10.75
CA LEU A 23 -1.51 10.36 -10.35
C LEU A 23 -1.08 10.09 -8.90
N LEU A 24 0.10 10.55 -8.51
CA LEU A 24 0.59 10.43 -7.13
C LEU A 24 -0.32 11.19 -6.16
N LEU A 25 -0.75 12.40 -6.51
CA LEU A 25 -1.70 13.18 -5.73
C LEU A 25 -3.08 12.51 -5.67
N ALA A 26 -3.59 11.97 -6.78
CA ALA A 26 -4.85 11.24 -6.81
C ALA A 26 -4.80 10.00 -5.88
N PHE A 27 -3.69 9.28 -5.88
CA PHE A 27 -3.48 8.14 -4.98
C PHE A 27 -3.48 8.58 -3.51
N THR A 28 -2.73 9.62 -3.16
CA THR A 28 -2.71 10.15 -1.79
C THR A 28 -4.06 10.71 -1.34
N GLN A 29 -4.84 11.29 -2.26
CA GLN A 29 -6.22 11.70 -1.98
C GLN A 29 -7.14 10.51 -1.71
N ALA A 30 -6.97 9.39 -2.44
CA ALA A 30 -7.72 8.17 -2.18
C ALA A 30 -7.42 7.62 -0.78
N LEU A 31 -6.14 7.60 -0.36
CA LEU A 31 -5.73 7.23 1.00
C LEU A 31 -6.44 8.07 2.07
N ARG A 32 -6.55 9.39 1.86
CA ARG A 32 -7.18 10.31 2.82
C ARG A 32 -8.68 10.16 2.96
N ARG A 33 -9.35 9.84 1.84
CA ARG A 33 -10.81 9.68 1.82
C ARG A 33 -11.24 8.36 2.44
N ALA A 34 -10.37 7.37 2.43
CA ALA A 34 -10.68 6.07 2.96
C ALA A 34 -10.70 6.08 4.47
N ARG A 35 -11.81 5.58 5.05
CA ARG A 35 -11.90 5.28 6.47
C ARG A 35 -11.07 4.06 6.83
N ARG A 36 -10.98 3.09 5.90
CA ARG A 36 -10.18 1.88 6.03
C ARG A 36 -9.57 1.46 4.71
N ILE A 37 -8.31 1.07 4.75
CA ILE A 37 -7.55 0.65 3.58
C ILE A 37 -7.33 -0.85 3.65
N PHE A 38 -7.71 -1.55 2.59
CA PHE A 38 -7.47 -2.96 2.40
C PHE A 38 -6.37 -3.15 1.37
N ILE A 39 -5.41 -4.02 1.66
CA ILE A 39 -4.31 -4.31 0.74
C ILE A 39 -4.46 -5.76 0.28
N ALA A 40 -4.51 -5.96 -1.04
CA ALA A 40 -4.58 -7.27 -1.66
C ALA A 40 -3.30 -7.55 -2.44
N ALA A 41 -2.60 -8.60 -2.06
CA ALA A 41 -1.38 -9.06 -2.71
C ALA A 41 -1.23 -10.56 -2.57
N HIS A 42 -0.71 -11.21 -3.60
CA HIS A 42 -0.45 -12.65 -3.63
C HIS A 42 1.05 -12.92 -3.81
N ASP A 43 1.52 -14.02 -3.25
CA ASP A 43 2.88 -14.53 -3.40
C ASP A 43 3.96 -13.45 -3.13
N PHE A 44 4.93 -13.28 -4.01
CA PHE A 44 6.02 -12.31 -3.85
C PHE A 44 5.55 -10.85 -3.69
N SER A 45 4.41 -10.48 -4.26
CA SER A 45 3.82 -9.14 -4.08
C SER A 45 3.45 -8.83 -2.62
N ARG A 46 3.41 -9.83 -1.74
CA ARG A 46 3.18 -9.63 -0.30
C ARG A 46 4.34 -8.89 0.38
N PHE A 47 5.57 -8.95 -0.14
CA PHE A 47 6.70 -8.20 0.42
C PHE A 47 6.50 -6.69 0.32
N PRO A 48 6.29 -6.11 -0.88
CA PRO A 48 6.00 -4.68 -0.97
C PRO A 48 4.65 -4.31 -0.34
N ALA A 49 3.67 -5.23 -0.28
CA ALA A 49 2.42 -5.01 0.44
C ALA A 49 2.64 -4.85 1.95
N GLY A 50 3.48 -5.70 2.56
CA GLY A 50 3.85 -5.57 3.98
C GLY A 50 4.61 -4.26 4.27
N TYR A 51 5.47 -3.84 3.35
CA TYR A 51 6.15 -2.56 3.46
C TYR A 51 5.16 -1.39 3.37
N LEU A 52 4.23 -1.43 2.41
CA LEU A 52 3.16 -0.43 2.30
C LEU A 52 2.30 -0.37 3.55
N GLU A 53 1.84 -1.52 4.07
CA GLU A 53 1.07 -1.58 5.32
C GLU A 53 1.82 -0.89 6.47
N HIS A 54 3.10 -1.23 6.66
CA HIS A 54 3.93 -0.62 7.70
C HIS A 54 4.03 0.91 7.53
N ARG A 55 4.22 1.40 6.30
CA ARG A 55 4.28 2.83 6.01
C ARG A 55 2.93 3.52 6.27
N LEU A 56 1.82 2.91 5.86
CA LEU A 56 0.49 3.46 6.12
C LEU A 56 0.15 3.50 7.62
N LEU A 57 0.49 2.46 8.36
CA LEU A 57 0.34 2.44 9.83
C LEU A 57 1.19 3.53 10.50
N SER A 58 2.41 3.79 10.01
CA SER A 58 3.24 4.89 10.52
C SER A 58 2.66 6.28 10.25
N LEU A 59 1.76 6.39 9.27
CA LEU A 59 0.97 7.57 8.95
C LEU A 59 -0.39 7.59 9.67
N GLU A 60 -0.62 6.65 10.60
CA GLU A 60 -1.85 6.50 11.40
C GLU A 60 -3.10 6.19 10.57
N LEU A 61 -2.90 5.59 9.40
CA LEU A 61 -4.01 5.13 8.57
C LEU A 61 -4.46 3.73 8.99
N ASP A 62 -5.78 3.53 9.14
CA ASP A 62 -6.35 2.19 9.41
C ASP A 62 -6.23 1.33 8.15
N CYS A 63 -5.28 0.40 8.16
CA CYS A 63 -5.04 -0.47 7.02
C CYS A 63 -4.77 -1.92 7.46
N CYS A 64 -5.04 -2.85 6.55
CA CYS A 64 -4.68 -4.25 6.75
C CYS A 64 -4.47 -4.97 5.42
N ILE A 65 -3.51 -5.90 5.41
CA ILE A 65 -3.37 -6.88 4.33
C ILE A 65 -4.46 -7.95 4.50
N LEU A 66 -5.21 -8.22 3.43
CA LEU A 66 -6.22 -9.26 3.42
C LEU A 66 -5.58 -10.63 3.20
N ASP A 67 -6.01 -11.61 3.99
CA ASP A 67 -5.70 -13.00 3.72
C ASP A 67 -6.64 -13.52 2.61
N LEU A 68 -6.10 -13.63 1.40
CA LEU A 68 -6.86 -14.04 0.22
C LEU A 68 -7.35 -15.51 0.29
N GLN A 69 -6.81 -16.33 1.19
CA GLN A 69 -7.26 -17.69 1.42
C GLN A 69 -8.41 -17.74 2.44
N ALA A 70 -8.50 -16.78 3.34
CA ALA A 70 -9.56 -16.71 4.36
C ALA A 70 -10.79 -15.96 3.85
N ARG A 71 -11.50 -16.51 2.86
CA ARG A 71 -12.59 -15.84 2.12
C ARG A 71 -13.69 -15.28 3.02
N GLN A 72 -14.09 -16.00 4.06
CA GLN A 72 -15.14 -15.54 4.97
C GLN A 72 -14.69 -14.37 5.84
N ASP A 73 -13.45 -14.41 6.34
CA ASP A 73 -12.90 -13.30 7.12
C ASP A 73 -12.71 -12.07 6.24
N MET A 74 -12.19 -12.25 5.04
CA MET A 74 -12.07 -11.20 4.05
C MET A 74 -13.42 -10.54 3.76
N PHE A 75 -14.48 -11.32 3.51
CA PHE A 75 -15.83 -10.81 3.28
C PHE A 75 -16.35 -10.02 4.49
N ARG A 76 -16.17 -10.53 5.72
CA ARG A 76 -16.58 -9.82 6.95
C ARG A 76 -15.88 -8.47 7.09
N ARG A 77 -14.58 -8.40 6.79
CA ARG A 77 -13.80 -7.15 6.84
C ARG A 77 -14.30 -6.13 5.82
N LEU A 78 -14.51 -6.57 4.58
CA LEU A 78 -14.99 -5.71 3.50
C LEU A 78 -16.41 -5.19 3.73
N SER A 79 -17.29 -6.03 4.31
CA SER A 79 -18.69 -5.70 4.58
C SER A 79 -18.93 -4.96 5.90
N ALA A 80 -17.88 -4.75 6.72
CA ALA A 80 -18.00 -4.06 8.02
C ALA A 80 -18.27 -2.55 7.88
N GLN A 81 -18.20 -2.00 6.70
CA GLN A 81 -18.42 -0.59 6.39
C GLN A 81 -19.01 -0.42 4.98
N PRO A 82 -19.62 0.74 4.67
CA PRO A 82 -20.06 1.04 3.33
C PRO A 82 -18.89 0.96 2.33
N PRO A 83 -19.07 0.37 1.14
CA PRO A 83 -17.99 0.20 0.18
C PRO A 83 -17.25 1.51 -0.17
N GLN A 84 -17.98 2.62 -0.28
CA GLN A 84 -17.41 3.94 -0.62
C GLN A 84 -16.47 4.51 0.46
N ASP A 85 -16.54 4.00 1.70
CA ASP A 85 -15.69 4.41 2.82
C ASP A 85 -14.38 3.59 2.88
N GLY A 86 -14.30 2.53 2.07
CA GLY A 86 -13.11 1.70 1.93
C GLY A 86 -12.24 2.11 0.75
N LEU A 87 -11.00 1.66 0.75
CA LEU A 87 -10.10 1.67 -0.40
C LEU A 87 -9.43 0.31 -0.51
N LEU A 88 -9.53 -0.33 -1.67
CA LEU A 88 -8.69 -1.48 -1.97
C LEU A 88 -7.43 -1.03 -2.69
N ILE A 89 -6.26 -1.41 -2.19
CA ILE A 89 -4.99 -1.29 -2.91
C ILE A 89 -4.60 -2.69 -3.38
N ALA A 90 -4.65 -2.89 -4.70
CA ALA A 90 -4.28 -4.15 -5.33
C ALA A 90 -2.82 -4.09 -5.81
N ILE A 91 -1.97 -4.99 -5.30
CA ILE A 91 -0.56 -5.08 -5.69
C ILE A 91 -0.34 -6.41 -6.38
N THR A 92 -0.02 -6.38 -7.66
CA THR A 92 0.28 -7.59 -8.43
C THR A 92 1.08 -7.26 -9.69
N VAL A 93 2.06 -8.09 -9.96
CA VAL A 93 2.94 -8.07 -11.14
C VAL A 93 3.00 -9.51 -11.71
N PRO A 94 3.54 -9.71 -12.92
CA PRO A 94 3.62 -11.06 -13.48
C PRO A 94 4.43 -12.03 -12.58
N PRO A 95 3.95 -13.28 -12.46
CA PRO A 95 2.65 -13.79 -12.84
C PRO A 95 1.54 -13.23 -11.96
N TYR A 96 0.50 -12.66 -12.57
CA TYR A 96 -0.58 -12.00 -11.82
C TYR A 96 -1.38 -12.98 -10.98
N GLY A 97 -1.57 -12.65 -9.70
CA GLY A 97 -2.34 -13.49 -8.78
C GLY A 97 -3.85 -13.48 -9.06
N ASN A 98 -4.43 -14.65 -9.36
CA ASN A 98 -5.86 -14.78 -9.67
C ASN A 98 -6.76 -14.29 -8.54
N ASP A 99 -6.43 -14.57 -7.28
CA ASP A 99 -7.24 -14.13 -6.13
C ASP A 99 -7.20 -12.61 -5.96
N THR A 100 -6.04 -11.98 -6.19
CA THR A 100 -5.93 -10.51 -6.21
C THR A 100 -6.80 -9.90 -7.30
N ILE A 101 -6.78 -10.47 -8.51
CA ILE A 101 -7.60 -10.00 -9.63
C ILE A 101 -9.10 -10.16 -9.31
N ALA A 102 -9.50 -11.34 -8.80
CA ALA A 102 -10.89 -11.63 -8.46
C ALA A 102 -11.43 -10.65 -7.40
N LEU A 103 -10.64 -10.42 -6.36
CA LEU A 103 -11.00 -9.48 -5.29
C LEU A 103 -11.09 -8.04 -5.81
N THR A 104 -10.15 -7.64 -6.67
CA THR A 104 -10.15 -6.31 -7.30
C THR A 104 -11.43 -6.07 -8.10
N ARG A 105 -11.82 -7.05 -8.92
CA ARG A 105 -13.08 -7.01 -9.69
C ARG A 105 -14.31 -6.94 -8.79
N TYR A 106 -14.33 -7.73 -7.72
CA TYR A 106 -15.41 -7.71 -6.74
C TYR A 106 -15.55 -6.33 -6.09
N CYS A 107 -14.47 -5.78 -5.54
CA CYS A 107 -14.50 -4.47 -4.90
C CYS A 107 -14.96 -3.36 -5.85
N ALA A 108 -14.44 -3.35 -7.09
CA ALA A 108 -14.90 -2.41 -8.11
C ALA A 108 -16.41 -2.58 -8.41
N SER A 109 -16.92 -3.82 -8.49
CA SER A 109 -18.33 -4.10 -8.80
C SER A 109 -19.31 -3.63 -7.72
N ILE A 110 -18.87 -3.56 -6.46
CA ILE A 110 -19.68 -3.05 -5.34
C ILE A 110 -19.50 -1.55 -5.10
N GLY A 111 -18.75 -0.85 -5.94
CA GLY A 111 -18.49 0.58 -5.84
C GLY A 111 -17.44 0.97 -4.80
N MET A 112 -16.63 0.03 -4.31
CA MET A 112 -15.47 0.35 -3.48
C MET A 112 -14.37 0.98 -4.34
N PRO A 113 -13.79 2.11 -3.94
CA PRO A 113 -12.61 2.67 -4.60
C PRO A 113 -11.46 1.66 -4.67
N VAL A 114 -10.82 1.58 -5.82
CA VAL A 114 -9.68 0.70 -6.07
C VAL A 114 -8.50 1.51 -6.59
N ALA A 115 -7.34 1.31 -5.98
CA ALA A 115 -6.05 1.74 -6.49
C ALA A 115 -5.19 0.52 -6.81
N ALA A 116 -4.32 0.62 -7.81
CA ALA A 116 -3.44 -0.47 -8.21
C ALA A 116 -1.97 -0.04 -8.24
N LEU A 117 -1.09 -0.93 -7.77
CA LEU A 117 0.35 -0.89 -8.01
C LEU A 117 0.69 -2.12 -8.86
N THR A 118 1.16 -1.89 -10.08
CA THR A 118 1.39 -2.95 -11.07
C THR A 118 2.47 -2.54 -12.07
N ASP A 119 2.82 -3.42 -13.00
CA ASP A 119 3.90 -3.20 -13.96
C ASP A 119 3.47 -2.43 -15.21
N ARG A 120 2.17 -2.48 -15.59
CA ARG A 120 1.68 -1.89 -16.83
C ARG A 120 0.21 -1.50 -16.77
N PRO A 121 -0.20 -0.51 -17.61
CA PRO A 121 -1.52 0.11 -17.53
C PRO A 121 -2.66 -0.80 -17.99
N ASP A 122 -2.35 -1.86 -18.75
CA ASP A 122 -3.33 -2.84 -19.24
C ASP A 122 -3.40 -4.10 -18.38
N SER A 123 -2.71 -4.12 -17.22
CA SER A 123 -2.77 -5.26 -16.29
C SER A 123 -4.20 -5.53 -15.82
N PRO A 124 -4.51 -6.77 -15.42
CA PRO A 124 -5.87 -7.14 -14.99
C PRO A 124 -6.42 -6.29 -13.85
N VAL A 125 -5.57 -5.81 -12.93
CA VAL A 125 -5.99 -4.95 -11.80
C VAL A 125 -6.12 -3.49 -12.20
N ALA A 126 -5.24 -3.00 -13.10
CA ALA A 126 -5.30 -1.64 -13.60
C ALA A 126 -6.63 -1.33 -14.31
N ARG A 127 -7.19 -2.31 -15.04
CA ARG A 127 -8.48 -2.18 -15.73
C ARG A 127 -9.67 -1.96 -14.79
N CYS A 128 -9.52 -2.27 -13.50
CA CYS A 128 -10.58 -2.12 -12.50
C CYS A 128 -10.31 -0.95 -11.53
N ALA A 129 -9.10 -0.41 -11.55
CA ALA A 129 -8.67 0.65 -10.64
C ALA A 129 -9.02 2.05 -11.18
N GLN A 130 -9.41 2.95 -10.29
CA GLN A 130 -9.57 4.38 -10.60
C GLN A 130 -8.21 5.10 -10.67
N THR A 131 -7.23 4.60 -9.92
CA THR A 131 -5.86 5.14 -9.92
C THR A 131 -4.88 3.98 -10.03
N THR A 132 -4.00 4.04 -11.01
CA THR A 132 -2.96 3.02 -11.21
C THR A 132 -1.60 3.67 -11.20
N LEU A 133 -0.70 3.17 -10.36
CA LEU A 133 0.70 3.52 -10.35
C LEU A 133 1.52 2.37 -10.93
N LEU A 134 2.46 2.72 -11.78
CA LEU A 134 3.27 1.77 -12.52
C LEU A 134 4.64 1.62 -11.87
N CYS A 135 5.08 0.38 -11.72
CA CYS A 135 6.38 0.03 -11.16
C CYS A 135 7.17 -0.80 -12.16
N HIS A 136 8.37 -0.38 -12.46
CA HIS A 136 9.33 -1.19 -13.24
C HIS A 136 9.87 -2.30 -12.32
N VAL A 137 9.50 -3.54 -12.59
CA VAL A 137 9.90 -4.70 -11.76
C VAL A 137 10.76 -5.71 -12.51
N GLU A 138 10.82 -5.60 -13.84
CA GLU A 138 11.54 -6.53 -14.71
C GLU A 138 13.01 -6.15 -14.78
N LEU A 139 13.88 -7.07 -14.30
CA LEU A 139 15.34 -6.92 -14.41
C LEU A 139 15.94 -8.11 -15.16
N MET A 140 16.96 -7.85 -15.97
CA MET A 140 17.67 -8.90 -16.69
C MET A 140 18.23 -9.96 -15.72
N GLY A 141 17.74 -11.22 -15.85
CA GLY A 141 18.20 -12.37 -15.09
C GLY A 141 17.62 -12.56 -13.70
N MET A 142 16.68 -11.70 -13.27
CA MET A 142 15.93 -11.84 -12.01
C MET A 142 14.44 -11.82 -12.26
N THR A 143 13.72 -12.65 -11.52
CA THR A 143 12.25 -12.58 -11.45
C THR A 143 11.86 -11.45 -10.52
N ASN A 144 11.32 -10.37 -11.05
CA ASN A 144 10.73 -9.23 -10.35
C ASN A 144 11.59 -8.64 -9.21
N SER A 145 12.21 -7.50 -9.45
CA SER A 145 12.73 -6.64 -8.37
C SER A 145 11.63 -5.73 -7.84
N PHE A 146 11.56 -5.59 -6.52
CA PHE A 146 10.61 -4.68 -5.87
C PHE A 146 11.26 -3.38 -5.37
N THR A 147 12.53 -3.13 -5.67
CA THR A 147 13.25 -1.92 -5.25
C THR A 147 12.51 -0.66 -5.70
N SER A 148 12.08 -0.62 -6.95
CA SER A 148 11.34 0.50 -7.51
C SER A 148 9.95 0.69 -6.87
N MET A 149 9.27 -0.41 -6.53
CA MET A 149 7.97 -0.35 -5.85
C MET A 149 8.11 0.14 -4.40
N VAL A 150 9.16 -0.27 -3.68
CA VAL A 150 9.49 0.24 -2.34
C VAL A 150 9.79 1.74 -2.41
N GLY A 151 10.59 2.19 -3.37
CA GLY A 151 10.87 3.61 -3.60
C GLY A 151 9.60 4.43 -3.90
N LEU A 152 8.68 3.87 -4.69
CA LEU A 152 7.39 4.50 -4.95
C LEU A 152 6.52 4.59 -3.69
N VAL A 153 6.48 3.54 -2.86
CA VAL A 153 5.78 3.55 -1.57
C VAL A 153 6.32 4.64 -0.65
N ASP A 154 7.64 4.82 -0.57
CA ASP A 154 8.25 5.91 0.20
C ASP A 154 7.88 7.28 -0.34
N THR A 155 7.88 7.43 -1.67
CA THR A 155 7.44 8.67 -2.33
C THR A 155 5.99 9.01 -1.98
N LEU A 156 5.09 8.02 -1.98
CA LEU A 156 3.69 8.20 -1.59
C LEU A 156 3.56 8.60 -0.11
N ALA A 157 4.31 7.96 0.79
CA ALA A 157 4.30 8.27 2.22
C ALA A 157 4.80 9.69 2.48
N MET A 158 5.88 10.10 1.82
CA MET A 158 6.39 11.47 1.88
C MET A 158 5.36 12.48 1.36
N LEU A 159 4.79 12.23 0.18
CA LEU A 159 3.78 13.11 -0.42
C LEU A 159 2.53 13.22 0.45
N TYR A 160 2.08 12.10 1.04
CA TYR A 160 0.98 12.10 2.01
C TYR A 160 1.32 13.02 3.19
N THR A 161 2.50 12.90 3.79
CA THR A 161 2.95 13.72 4.93
C THR A 161 2.97 15.20 4.57
N PHE A 162 3.61 15.57 3.45
CA PHE A 162 3.71 16.98 3.03
C PHE A 162 2.36 17.62 2.70
N THR A 163 1.42 16.83 2.21
CA THR A 163 0.10 17.33 1.82
C THR A 163 -0.96 17.21 2.93
N SER A 164 -0.69 16.50 4.05
CA SER A 164 -1.64 16.32 5.18
C SER A 164 -1.70 17.48 6.15
N GLY A 165 -0.76 18.42 6.10
CA GLY A 165 -0.60 19.42 7.15
C GLY A 165 0.08 18.84 8.40
N ALA A 166 0.59 19.71 9.25
CA ALA A 166 1.18 19.29 10.52
C ALA A 166 0.05 18.89 11.51
N PRO A 167 0.21 17.81 12.28
CA PRO A 167 -0.73 17.47 13.33
C PRO A 167 -0.80 18.60 14.37
N THR A 168 -1.99 18.80 14.93
CA THR A 168 -2.21 19.82 15.97
C THR A 168 -1.38 19.52 17.21
N GLN A 169 -1.17 20.54 18.05
CA GLN A 169 -0.42 20.37 19.30
C GLN A 169 -1.14 19.42 20.27
N GLU A 170 -2.47 19.38 20.25
CA GLU A 170 -3.27 18.49 21.07
C GLU A 170 -3.12 17.03 20.63
N GLU A 171 -3.16 16.76 19.32
CA GLU A 171 -2.93 15.43 18.76
C GLU A 171 -1.53 14.89 19.08
N LYS A 172 -0.49 15.75 18.95
CA LYS A 172 0.88 15.39 19.34
C LYS A 172 0.97 15.04 20.82
N THR A 173 0.40 15.87 21.69
CA THR A 173 0.46 15.66 23.15
C THR A 173 -0.28 14.38 23.56
N CYS A 174 -1.44 14.12 22.96
CA CYS A 174 -2.19 12.88 23.20
C CYS A 174 -1.37 11.65 22.79
N ARG A 175 -0.78 11.68 21.61
CA ARG A 175 0.08 10.61 21.07
C ARG A 175 1.28 10.34 21.97
N ASP A 176 2.02 11.37 22.33
CA ASP A 176 3.21 11.26 23.19
C ASP A 176 2.86 10.69 24.58
N THR A 177 1.66 11.00 25.05
CA THR A 177 1.17 10.46 26.32
C THR A 177 0.82 8.98 26.21
N LEU A 178 0.15 8.58 25.13
CA LEU A 178 -0.17 7.18 24.84
C LEU A 178 1.10 6.35 24.61
N HIS A 179 2.06 6.89 23.83
CA HIS A 179 3.33 6.21 23.55
C HIS A 179 4.12 5.96 24.85
N ARG A 180 4.26 6.97 25.71
CA ARG A 180 4.92 6.80 27.01
C ARG A 180 4.26 5.73 27.88
N LYS A 181 2.92 5.67 27.90
CA LYS A 181 2.19 4.63 28.64
C LYS A 181 2.43 3.25 28.04
N PHE A 182 2.41 3.15 26.70
CA PHE A 182 2.70 1.91 26.00
C PHE A 182 4.11 1.42 26.32
N ASP A 183 5.14 2.26 26.17
CA ASP A 183 6.52 1.92 26.45
C ASP A 183 6.72 1.49 27.92
N SER A 184 6.03 2.12 28.86
CA SER A 184 6.11 1.76 30.26
C SER A 184 5.63 0.32 30.54
N CYS A 185 4.70 -0.20 29.75
CA CYS A 185 4.23 -1.59 29.88
C CYS A 185 5.29 -2.63 29.50
N PHE A 186 6.22 -2.25 28.60
CA PHE A 186 7.29 -3.17 28.14
C PHE A 186 8.62 -2.95 28.89
N SER A 187 8.72 -1.86 29.65
CA SER A 187 9.92 -1.52 30.42
C SER A 187 9.90 -2.07 31.86
N ASP A 188 8.79 -2.67 32.30
CA ASP A 188 8.67 -3.25 33.64
C ASP A 188 9.35 -4.63 33.67
N PRO A 189 10.47 -4.82 34.44
CA PRO A 189 11.18 -6.09 34.52
C PRO A 189 10.37 -7.23 35.17
N ASN A 190 9.19 -6.93 35.76
CA ASN A 190 8.30 -7.92 36.34
C ASN A 190 7.23 -8.49 35.35
N THR A 191 7.22 -8.09 34.09
CA THR A 191 6.29 -8.62 33.09
C THR A 191 6.79 -9.91 32.41
N SER A 192 7.82 -10.56 32.93
CA SER A 192 8.24 -11.89 32.49
C SER A 192 7.38 -12.94 33.17
N ILE A 193 6.32 -13.39 32.50
CA ILE A 193 5.56 -14.61 32.82
C ILE A 193 6.25 -15.80 32.17
#